data_85f8a636dd2bb2939d5159dbedac9278
#
_entry.id   85f8a636dd2bb2939d5159dbedac9278
#
_cell.length_a   1.000
_cell.length_b   1.000
_cell.length_c   1.000
_cell.angle_alpha   90.00
_cell.angle_beta   90.00
_cell.angle_gamma   90.00
#
_symmetry.space_group_name_H-M   'P 1'
#
loop_
_entity.id
_entity.type
_entity.pdbx_description
1 polymer ?
#
loop_
_entity_poly.entity_id
_entity_poly.type
_entity_poly.pdbx_seq_one_letter_code
_entity_poly.pdbx_strand_id
1 'polypeptide(L)'
;MRPIPLPLDEPRWAGLRDTYGPADAIPALLRALERGDDRVHGDEVWEPIWTALYHQGSVYSASYAAAAHVAAIGATRPISEQPPFWHFVGAIAGARDPAPVEFDLEAAYHLAVEVARAGIPACLAAGCSDETATGLAMSFAELQGERAIAVAINGLINEELSSECGGCGAGLLVTTSRVPFEVHAQEPERQPAAP
;
A
#
# COMPACT_ATOMS: atom_id res chain seq x y z
N MET A 1 -5.35 10.87 -24.98
CA MET A 1 -5.40 9.38 -25.02
C MET A 1 -5.32 8.91 -23.56
N ARG A 2 -6.14 7.97 -23.14
CA ARG A 2 -6.11 7.46 -21.76
C ARG A 2 -4.85 6.61 -21.59
N PRO A 3 -4.05 6.80 -20.51
CA PRO A 3 -2.90 5.94 -20.25
C PRO A 3 -3.33 4.47 -20.18
N ILE A 4 -2.55 3.59 -20.78
CA ILE A 4 -2.82 2.15 -20.82
C ILE A 4 -1.80 1.47 -19.93
N PRO A 5 -2.20 0.56 -19.01
CA PRO A 5 -1.26 -0.26 -18.25
C PRO A 5 -0.34 -1.07 -19.17
N LEU A 6 0.86 -1.40 -18.70
CA LEU A 6 1.80 -2.27 -19.42
C LEU A 6 1.10 -3.61 -19.74
N PRO A 7 0.98 -4.05 -21.01
CA PRO A 7 0.28 -5.30 -21.32
C PRO A 7 0.84 -6.50 -20.56
N LEU A 8 -0.05 -7.37 -20.08
CA LEU A 8 0.36 -8.53 -19.24
C LEU A 8 1.15 -9.61 -20.02
N ASP A 9 1.17 -9.54 -21.35
CA ASP A 9 1.96 -10.41 -22.24
C ASP A 9 3.24 -9.73 -22.74
N GLU A 10 3.52 -8.50 -22.30
CA GLU A 10 4.71 -7.76 -22.69
C GLU A 10 5.97 -8.35 -22.05
N PRO A 11 6.99 -8.77 -22.84
CA PRO A 11 8.25 -9.31 -22.31
C PRO A 11 8.99 -8.39 -21.33
N ARG A 12 8.66 -7.11 -21.34
CA ARG A 12 9.23 -6.10 -20.46
C ARG A 12 9.05 -6.39 -18.97
N TRP A 13 8.03 -7.17 -18.58
CA TRP A 13 7.85 -7.58 -17.18
C TRP A 13 9.08 -8.26 -16.59
N ALA A 14 9.79 -9.06 -17.40
CA ALA A 14 11.06 -9.68 -16.98
C ALA A 14 12.21 -8.67 -16.75
N GLY A 15 12.09 -7.46 -17.30
CA GLY A 15 13.03 -6.35 -17.06
C GLY A 15 12.68 -5.50 -15.83
N LEU A 16 11.44 -5.57 -15.35
CA LEU A 16 11.03 -4.92 -14.10
C LEU A 16 11.49 -5.75 -12.90
N ARG A 17 11.53 -5.10 -11.75
CA ARG A 17 11.93 -5.76 -10.50
C ARG A 17 10.77 -5.83 -9.52
N ASP A 18 10.68 -6.94 -8.84
CA ASP A 18 9.91 -7.12 -7.62
C ASP A 18 10.85 -7.35 -6.41
N THR A 19 10.31 -7.74 -5.26
CA THR A 19 11.08 -8.02 -4.03
C THR A 19 12.16 -9.09 -4.24
N TYR A 20 11.93 -10.05 -5.11
CA TYR A 20 12.79 -11.24 -5.27
C TYR A 20 13.67 -11.20 -6.52
N GLY A 21 13.42 -10.25 -7.43
CA GLY A 21 14.23 -10.14 -8.66
C GLY A 21 13.43 -9.70 -9.89
N PRO A 22 13.55 -10.41 -11.02
CA PRO A 22 12.74 -10.16 -12.21
C PRO A 22 11.26 -10.44 -11.96
N ALA A 23 10.39 -9.57 -12.46
CA ALA A 23 8.94 -9.58 -12.18
C ALA A 23 8.13 -10.38 -13.21
N ASP A 24 8.71 -11.40 -13.83
CA ASP A 24 8.09 -12.22 -14.87
C ASP A 24 6.88 -13.05 -14.36
N ALA A 25 6.80 -13.31 -13.06
CA ALA A 25 5.67 -14.00 -12.45
C ALA A 25 4.45 -13.08 -12.20
N ILE A 26 4.63 -11.76 -12.10
CA ILE A 26 3.58 -10.80 -11.74
C ILE A 26 2.39 -10.82 -12.72
N PRO A 27 2.58 -10.89 -14.06
CA PRO A 27 1.45 -10.98 -14.98
C PRO A 27 0.49 -12.13 -14.72
N ALA A 28 1.01 -13.29 -14.26
CA ALA A 28 0.16 -14.44 -13.96
C ALA A 28 -0.72 -14.19 -12.73
N LEU A 29 -0.17 -13.53 -11.69
CA LEU A 29 -0.90 -13.14 -10.48
C LEU A 29 -1.99 -12.11 -10.81
N LEU A 30 -1.68 -11.10 -11.63
CA LEU A 30 -2.64 -10.08 -12.05
C LEU A 30 -3.79 -10.69 -12.89
N ARG A 31 -3.49 -11.65 -13.77
CA ARG A 31 -4.54 -12.39 -14.50
C ARG A 31 -5.44 -13.23 -13.59
N ALA A 32 -4.86 -13.83 -12.53
CA ALA A 32 -5.66 -14.55 -11.55
C ALA A 32 -6.58 -13.59 -10.78
N LEU A 33 -6.06 -12.45 -10.35
CA LEU A 33 -6.84 -11.39 -9.71
C LEU A 33 -7.97 -10.87 -10.62
N GLU A 34 -7.68 -10.67 -11.92
CA GLU A 34 -8.65 -10.22 -12.92
C GLU A 34 -9.80 -11.23 -13.11
N ARG A 35 -9.50 -12.53 -13.13
CA ARG A 35 -10.53 -13.60 -13.21
C ARG A 35 -11.37 -13.72 -11.94
N GLY A 36 -10.90 -13.16 -10.83
CA GLY A 36 -11.52 -13.33 -9.52
C GLY A 36 -11.19 -14.68 -8.89
N ASP A 37 -10.00 -15.22 -9.18
CA ASP A 37 -9.52 -16.44 -8.51
C ASP A 37 -9.25 -16.11 -7.04
N ASP A 38 -9.81 -16.90 -6.11
CA ASP A 38 -9.60 -16.69 -4.67
C ASP A 38 -8.18 -17.11 -4.25
N ARG A 39 -7.60 -18.08 -4.96
CA ARG A 39 -6.30 -18.69 -4.60
C ARG A 39 -5.40 -18.91 -5.82
N VAL A 40 -4.09 -18.72 -5.58
CA VAL A 40 -3.03 -19.02 -6.54
C VAL A 40 -1.94 -19.83 -5.83
N HIS A 41 -1.59 -20.99 -6.38
CA HIS A 41 -0.59 -21.92 -5.80
C HIS A 41 -0.85 -22.34 -4.34
N GLY A 42 -2.12 -22.29 -3.90
CA GLY A 42 -2.52 -22.67 -2.55
C GLY A 42 -2.69 -21.48 -1.59
N ASP A 43 -2.14 -20.32 -1.90
CA ASP A 43 -2.28 -19.10 -1.13
C ASP A 43 -3.45 -18.24 -1.63
N GLU A 44 -3.97 -17.37 -0.78
CA GLU A 44 -4.91 -16.34 -1.22
C GLU A 44 -4.25 -15.46 -2.30
N VAL A 45 -4.99 -15.06 -3.33
CA VAL A 45 -4.43 -14.36 -4.50
C VAL A 45 -3.67 -13.07 -4.13
N TRP A 46 -4.08 -12.41 -3.04
CA TRP A 46 -3.44 -11.18 -2.56
C TRP A 46 -2.09 -11.44 -1.88
N GLU A 47 -1.90 -12.58 -1.23
CA GLU A 47 -0.67 -12.87 -0.48
C GLU A 47 0.59 -12.79 -1.37
N PRO A 48 0.68 -13.52 -2.51
CA PRO A 48 1.83 -13.42 -3.39
C PRO A 48 1.96 -12.03 -4.05
N ILE A 49 0.84 -11.32 -4.30
CA ILE A 49 0.86 -9.97 -4.86
C ILE A 49 1.51 -8.99 -3.86
N TRP A 50 1.06 -8.99 -2.59
CA TRP A 50 1.63 -8.16 -1.55
C TRP A 50 3.11 -8.48 -1.33
N THR A 51 3.44 -9.76 -1.15
CA THR A 51 4.80 -10.21 -0.85
C THR A 51 5.80 -9.83 -1.95
N ALA A 52 5.39 -9.90 -3.22
CA ALA A 52 6.27 -9.57 -4.33
C ALA A 52 6.40 -8.05 -4.58
N LEU A 53 5.35 -7.27 -4.35
CA LEU A 53 5.27 -5.89 -4.82
C LEU A 53 5.39 -4.83 -3.71
N TYR A 54 5.25 -5.23 -2.44
CA TYR A 54 5.40 -4.34 -1.28
C TYR A 54 6.06 -5.09 -0.13
N HIS A 55 7.26 -4.68 0.25
CA HIS A 55 7.99 -5.32 1.34
C HIS A 55 8.50 -4.30 2.35
N GLN A 56 7.95 -4.32 3.57
CA GLN A 56 8.38 -3.46 4.69
C GLN A 56 8.44 -1.95 4.35
N GLY A 57 7.57 -1.48 3.49
CA GLY A 57 7.54 -0.08 3.06
C GLY A 57 8.37 0.22 1.81
N SER A 58 9.04 -0.77 1.23
CA SER A 58 9.75 -0.65 -0.04
C SER A 58 8.86 -1.09 -1.20
N VAL A 59 8.98 -0.40 -2.33
CA VAL A 59 8.32 -0.73 -3.60
C VAL A 59 9.32 -0.71 -4.74
N TYR A 60 8.99 -1.41 -5.81
CA TYR A 60 9.89 -1.72 -6.92
C TYR A 60 9.29 -1.24 -8.24
N SER A 61 10.03 -1.32 -9.34
CA SER A 61 9.51 -0.88 -10.65
C SER A 61 8.26 -1.66 -11.08
N ALA A 62 8.17 -2.95 -10.77
CA ALA A 62 6.99 -3.77 -11.04
C ALA A 62 5.75 -3.34 -10.22
N SER A 63 5.95 -2.74 -9.04
CA SER A 63 4.85 -2.29 -8.17
C SER A 63 4.01 -1.22 -8.86
N TYR A 64 4.65 -0.29 -9.58
CA TYR A 64 3.95 0.77 -10.31
C TYR A 64 3.19 0.24 -11.52
N ALA A 65 3.80 -0.69 -12.28
CA ALA A 65 3.13 -1.34 -13.40
C ALA A 65 1.91 -2.14 -12.91
N ALA A 66 2.05 -2.87 -11.81
CA ALA A 66 0.98 -3.66 -11.21
C ALA A 66 -0.14 -2.79 -10.63
N ALA A 67 0.19 -1.65 -9.97
CA ALA A 67 -0.81 -0.74 -9.42
C ALA A 67 -1.79 -0.25 -10.49
N ALA A 68 -1.32 -0.03 -11.72
CA ALA A 68 -2.19 0.36 -12.84
C ALA A 68 -3.21 -0.73 -13.19
N HIS A 69 -2.82 -2.01 -13.16
CA HIS A 69 -3.73 -3.14 -13.36
C HIS A 69 -4.68 -3.33 -12.19
N VAL A 70 -4.15 -3.31 -10.96
CA VAL A 70 -4.94 -3.45 -9.74
C VAL A 70 -6.06 -2.40 -9.69
N ALA A 71 -5.75 -1.13 -9.99
CA ALA A 71 -6.75 -0.08 -10.04
C ALA A 71 -7.79 -0.31 -11.14
N ALA A 72 -7.37 -0.74 -12.34
CA ALA A 72 -8.28 -1.03 -13.43
C ALA A 72 -9.22 -2.20 -13.10
N ILE A 73 -8.71 -3.28 -12.50
CA ILE A 73 -9.51 -4.43 -12.06
C ILE A 73 -10.49 -3.99 -10.95
N GLY A 74 -10.00 -3.29 -9.91
CA GLY A 74 -10.81 -2.83 -8.80
C GLY A 74 -11.99 -1.97 -9.24
N ALA A 75 -11.79 -1.08 -10.21
CA ALA A 75 -12.84 -0.23 -10.75
C ALA A 75 -13.98 -0.99 -11.45
N THR A 76 -13.77 -2.25 -11.82
CA THR A 76 -14.82 -3.11 -12.41
C THR A 76 -15.56 -3.98 -11.39
N ARG A 77 -15.06 -4.06 -10.16
CA ARG A 77 -15.65 -4.89 -9.10
C ARG A 77 -16.85 -4.20 -8.44
N PRO A 78 -17.78 -4.97 -7.87
CA PRO A 78 -18.78 -4.43 -6.96
C PRO A 78 -18.14 -3.59 -5.86
N ILE A 79 -18.80 -2.52 -5.43
CA ILE A 79 -18.23 -1.55 -4.49
C ILE A 79 -17.78 -2.20 -3.16
N SER A 80 -18.47 -3.25 -2.72
CA SER A 80 -18.14 -4.02 -1.53
C SER A 80 -16.84 -4.83 -1.64
N GLU A 81 -16.37 -5.09 -2.87
CA GLU A 81 -15.15 -5.84 -3.16
C GLU A 81 -13.95 -4.94 -3.50
N GLN A 82 -14.18 -3.63 -3.65
CA GLN A 82 -13.13 -2.68 -4.06
C GLN A 82 -12.08 -2.35 -2.99
N PRO A 83 -12.38 -2.37 -1.68
CA PRO A 83 -11.44 -1.91 -0.66
C PRO A 83 -10.01 -2.47 -0.75
N PRO A 84 -9.77 -3.78 -0.96
CA PRO A 84 -8.42 -4.31 -1.07
C PRO A 84 -7.59 -3.71 -2.21
N PHE A 85 -8.26 -3.38 -3.33
CA PHE A 85 -7.61 -2.77 -4.50
C PHE A 85 -7.13 -1.35 -4.20
N TRP A 86 -7.95 -0.56 -3.52
CA TRP A 86 -7.59 0.80 -3.14
C TRP A 86 -6.53 0.83 -2.04
N HIS A 87 -6.60 -0.13 -1.12
CA HIS A 87 -5.58 -0.29 -0.09
C HIS A 87 -4.22 -0.60 -0.70
N PHE A 88 -4.15 -1.50 -1.67
CA PHE A 88 -2.91 -1.81 -2.37
C PHE A 88 -2.32 -0.58 -3.09
N VAL A 89 -3.14 0.16 -3.85
CA VAL A 89 -2.66 1.37 -4.56
C VAL A 89 -2.20 2.45 -3.57
N GLY A 90 -2.92 2.62 -2.46
CA GLY A 90 -2.53 3.53 -1.38
C GLY A 90 -1.17 3.18 -0.77
N ALA A 91 -0.95 1.91 -0.44
CA ALA A 91 0.31 1.45 0.11
C ALA A 91 1.50 1.66 -0.85
N ILE A 92 1.30 1.43 -2.16
CA ILE A 92 2.33 1.73 -3.17
C ILE A 92 2.64 3.24 -3.20
N ALA A 93 1.60 4.10 -3.13
CA ALA A 93 1.78 5.55 -3.13
C ALA A 93 2.45 6.08 -1.84
N GLY A 94 2.15 5.47 -0.69
CA GLY A 94 2.69 5.82 0.62
C GLY A 94 4.02 5.16 0.97
N ALA A 95 4.65 4.45 0.04
CA ALA A 95 5.89 3.72 0.30
C ALA A 95 6.98 4.60 0.91
N ARG A 96 7.69 4.06 1.90
CA ARG A 96 8.77 4.77 2.61
C ARG A 96 10.07 4.79 1.81
N ASP A 97 10.31 3.74 1.06
CA ASP A 97 11.48 3.56 0.20
C ASP A 97 11.01 3.25 -1.22
N PRO A 98 10.60 4.30 -1.98
CA PRO A 98 10.09 4.15 -3.32
C PRO A 98 11.23 4.02 -4.33
N ALA A 99 11.19 2.97 -5.19
CA ALA A 99 12.00 2.97 -6.40
C ALA A 99 11.56 4.12 -7.33
N PRO A 100 12.45 4.63 -8.19
CA PRO A 100 12.05 5.58 -9.22
C PRO A 100 10.99 5.00 -10.15
N VAL A 101 9.95 5.77 -10.44
CA VAL A 101 8.96 5.38 -11.44
C VAL A 101 9.58 5.53 -12.82
N GLU A 102 9.53 4.47 -13.63
CA GLU A 102 10.01 4.54 -15.01
C GLU A 102 9.06 5.41 -15.85
N PHE A 103 9.63 6.28 -16.67
CA PHE A 103 8.91 7.35 -17.37
C PHE A 103 7.66 6.86 -18.14
N ASP A 104 7.74 5.71 -18.76
CA ASP A 104 6.63 5.16 -19.55
C ASP A 104 5.56 4.42 -18.71
N LEU A 105 5.84 4.13 -17.43
CA LEU A 105 4.87 3.61 -16.47
C LEU A 105 4.15 4.75 -15.72
N GLU A 106 4.76 5.93 -15.66
CA GLU A 106 4.33 7.05 -14.83
C GLU A 106 2.87 7.45 -15.09
N ALA A 107 2.49 7.63 -16.34
CA ALA A 107 1.15 8.08 -16.68
C ALA A 107 0.05 7.06 -16.27
N ALA A 108 0.31 5.76 -16.44
CA ALA A 108 -0.63 4.71 -16.05
C ALA A 108 -0.71 4.58 -14.52
N TYR A 109 0.41 4.72 -13.83
CA TYR A 109 0.46 4.73 -12.37
C TYR A 109 -0.28 5.94 -11.78
N HIS A 110 -0.06 7.14 -12.30
CA HIS A 110 -0.78 8.34 -11.86
C HIS A 110 -2.29 8.20 -12.07
N LEU A 111 -2.73 7.60 -13.18
CA LEU A 111 -4.14 7.31 -13.38
C LEU A 111 -4.67 6.32 -12.32
N ALA A 112 -3.89 5.30 -11.95
CA ALA A 112 -4.27 4.37 -10.89
C ALA A 112 -4.48 5.08 -9.54
N VAL A 113 -3.58 6.01 -9.19
CA VAL A 113 -3.69 6.85 -7.99
C VAL A 113 -4.99 7.67 -8.02
N GLU A 114 -5.32 8.31 -9.16
CA GLU A 114 -6.57 9.09 -9.28
C GLU A 114 -7.82 8.21 -9.20
N VAL A 115 -7.79 7.01 -9.79
CA VAL A 115 -8.91 6.05 -9.71
C VAL A 115 -9.14 5.60 -8.27
N ALA A 116 -8.08 5.24 -7.55
CA ALA A 116 -8.17 4.84 -6.14
C ALA A 116 -8.65 6.00 -5.25
N ARG A 117 -8.12 7.22 -5.48
CA ARG A 117 -8.53 8.43 -4.78
C ARG A 117 -10.03 8.73 -4.94
N ALA A 118 -10.59 8.48 -6.12
CA ALA A 118 -12.01 8.65 -6.38
C ALA A 118 -12.85 7.49 -5.82
N GLY A 119 -12.32 6.26 -5.80
CA GLY A 119 -13.02 5.05 -5.35
C GLY A 119 -13.21 4.96 -3.84
N ILE A 120 -12.21 5.40 -3.04
CA ILE A 120 -12.25 5.30 -1.59
C ILE A 120 -13.47 6.01 -0.97
N PRO A 121 -13.79 7.27 -1.28
CA PRO A 121 -14.98 7.92 -0.73
C PRO A 121 -16.27 7.20 -1.07
N ALA A 122 -16.36 6.58 -2.25
CA ALA A 122 -17.53 5.81 -2.64
C ALA A 122 -17.68 4.52 -1.81
N CYS A 123 -16.57 3.81 -1.52
CA CYS A 123 -16.59 2.65 -0.64
C CYS A 123 -17.01 3.01 0.79
N LEU A 124 -16.49 4.11 1.34
CA LEU A 124 -16.85 4.61 2.66
C LEU A 124 -18.34 5.01 2.73
N ALA A 125 -18.87 5.68 1.70
CA ALA A 125 -20.26 6.07 1.61
C ALA A 125 -21.23 4.88 1.46
N ALA A 126 -20.79 3.79 0.83
CA ALA A 126 -21.57 2.56 0.71
C ALA A 126 -21.68 1.78 2.04
N GLY A 127 -20.82 2.06 3.00
CA GLY A 127 -20.72 1.39 4.29
C GLY A 127 -19.80 0.18 4.23
N CYS A 128 -18.94 0.07 5.24
CA CYS A 128 -18.01 -1.05 5.44
C CYS A 128 -17.73 -1.22 6.94
N SER A 129 -16.99 -2.24 7.33
CA SER A 129 -16.56 -2.42 8.72
C SER A 129 -15.62 -1.30 9.16
N ASP A 130 -15.53 -1.05 10.47
CA ASP A 130 -14.63 -0.04 11.04
C ASP A 130 -13.15 -0.32 10.66
N GLU A 131 -12.75 -1.58 10.62
CA GLU A 131 -11.42 -2.00 10.18
C GLU A 131 -11.16 -1.61 8.72
N THR A 132 -12.11 -1.94 7.82
CA THR A 132 -12.01 -1.57 6.40
C THR A 132 -12.01 -0.04 6.24
N ALA A 133 -12.88 0.67 6.97
CA ALA A 133 -12.94 2.13 6.91
C ALA A 133 -11.63 2.78 7.37
N THR A 134 -11.01 2.25 8.43
CA THR A 134 -9.73 2.74 8.94
C THR A 134 -8.60 2.49 7.93
N GLY A 135 -8.53 1.30 7.33
CA GLY A 135 -7.57 0.98 6.26
C GLY A 135 -7.74 1.88 5.03
N LEU A 136 -8.98 2.12 4.61
CA LEU A 136 -9.27 3.04 3.50
C LEU A 136 -8.91 4.49 3.83
N ALA A 137 -9.15 4.95 5.07
CA ALA A 137 -8.77 6.29 5.50
C ALA A 137 -7.25 6.48 5.48
N MET A 138 -6.49 5.47 5.94
CA MET A 138 -5.03 5.45 5.85
C MET A 138 -4.58 5.54 4.38
N SER A 139 -5.11 4.68 3.52
CA SER A 139 -4.78 4.67 2.09
C SER A 139 -5.13 5.99 1.41
N PHE A 140 -6.24 6.61 1.80
CA PHE A 140 -6.63 7.92 1.27
C PHE A 140 -5.63 9.01 1.66
N ALA A 141 -5.16 9.00 2.91
CA ALA A 141 -4.11 9.91 3.37
C ALA A 141 -2.80 9.70 2.59
N GLU A 142 -2.39 8.45 2.36
CA GLU A 142 -1.22 8.12 1.54
C GLU A 142 -1.35 8.65 0.11
N LEU A 143 -2.51 8.43 -0.53
CA LEU A 143 -2.80 8.92 -1.88
C LEU A 143 -2.83 10.46 -1.97
N GLN A 144 -3.14 11.16 -0.89
CA GLN A 144 -3.09 12.63 -0.82
C GLN A 144 -1.69 13.17 -0.48
N GLY A 145 -0.73 12.30 -0.14
CA GLY A 145 0.60 12.70 0.33
C GLY A 145 0.61 13.15 1.80
N GLU A 146 -0.48 12.93 2.53
CA GLU A 146 -0.64 13.30 3.94
C GLU A 146 -0.02 12.25 4.87
N ARG A 147 1.29 12.08 4.75
CA ARG A 147 2.05 11.03 5.42
C ARG A 147 1.89 11.03 6.94
N ALA A 148 1.85 12.21 7.56
CA ALA A 148 1.69 12.30 9.02
C ALA A 148 0.34 11.74 9.48
N ILE A 149 -0.72 11.96 8.70
CA ILE A 149 -2.05 11.41 8.96
C ILE A 149 -2.05 9.89 8.77
N ALA A 150 -1.46 9.40 7.67
CA ALA A 150 -1.38 7.97 7.41
C ALA A 150 -0.61 7.24 8.53
N VAL A 151 0.52 7.79 9.00
CA VAL A 151 1.29 7.25 10.13
C VAL A 151 0.47 7.24 11.43
N ALA A 152 -0.27 8.31 11.71
CA ALA A 152 -1.13 8.37 12.89
C ALA A 152 -2.25 7.31 12.85
N ILE A 153 -2.90 7.14 11.69
CA ILE A 153 -3.94 6.11 11.51
C ILE A 153 -3.32 4.70 11.66
N ASN A 154 -2.17 4.46 11.06
CA ASN A 154 -1.45 3.18 11.22
C ASN A 154 -1.10 2.89 12.68
N GLY A 155 -0.69 3.92 13.43
CA GLY A 155 -0.46 3.81 14.86
C GLY A 155 -1.72 3.43 15.63
N LEU A 156 -2.88 3.98 15.27
CA LEU A 156 -4.16 3.60 15.87
C LEU A 156 -4.54 2.14 15.55
N ILE A 157 -4.30 1.67 14.32
CA ILE A 157 -4.53 0.27 13.92
C ILE A 157 -3.67 -0.69 14.75
N ASN A 158 -2.42 -0.32 15.00
CA ASN A 158 -1.48 -1.13 15.78
C ASN A 158 -1.55 -0.86 17.29
N GLU A 159 -2.50 -0.04 17.75
CA GLU A 159 -2.66 0.36 19.14
C GLU A 159 -1.45 1.11 19.74
N GLU A 160 -0.58 1.67 18.89
CA GLU A 160 0.65 2.34 19.25
C GLU A 160 0.88 3.60 18.42
N LEU A 161 1.13 4.73 19.09
CA LEU A 161 1.53 5.98 18.48
C LEU A 161 2.92 6.36 18.94
N SER A 162 3.85 6.49 18.02
CA SER A 162 5.18 7.04 18.30
C SER A 162 5.19 8.55 18.08
N SER A 163 5.81 9.28 19.02
CA SER A 163 5.96 10.74 18.96
C SER A 163 7.26 11.14 19.63
N GLU A 164 7.61 12.41 19.54
CA GLU A 164 8.72 12.99 20.27
C GLU A 164 8.22 14.01 21.31
N CYS A 165 8.86 14.05 22.46
CA CYS A 165 8.59 15.07 23.46
C CYS A 165 9.02 16.45 22.95
N GLY A 166 8.08 17.39 22.80
CA GLY A 166 8.37 18.74 22.34
C GLY A 166 9.30 19.55 23.25
N GLY A 167 9.51 19.10 24.51
CA GLY A 167 10.38 19.79 25.46
C GLY A 167 11.82 19.28 25.50
N CYS A 168 12.05 17.97 25.30
CA CYS A 168 13.38 17.38 25.43
C CYS A 168 13.80 16.47 24.26
N GLY A 169 12.92 16.27 23.25
CA GLY A 169 13.19 15.41 22.10
C GLY A 169 13.21 13.90 22.41
N ALA A 170 12.85 13.48 23.62
CA ALA A 170 12.78 12.06 23.94
C ALA A 170 11.67 11.39 23.14
N GLY A 171 11.94 10.20 22.58
CA GLY A 171 10.93 9.37 21.95
C GLY A 171 9.86 8.96 22.95
N LEU A 172 8.61 9.03 22.53
CA LEU A 172 7.44 8.64 23.32
C LEU A 172 6.68 7.55 22.56
N LEU A 173 6.26 6.52 23.27
CA LEU A 173 5.32 5.52 22.80
C LEU A 173 4.00 5.72 23.55
N VAL A 174 2.91 5.92 22.84
CA VAL A 174 1.57 6.02 23.39
C VAL A 174 0.80 4.77 23.04
N THR A 175 0.43 3.98 24.05
CA THR A 175 -0.44 2.82 23.87
C THR A 175 -1.89 3.27 23.90
N THR A 176 -2.64 2.99 22.81
CA THR A 176 -4.01 3.46 22.62
C THR A 176 -5.07 2.39 22.95
N SER A 177 -4.66 1.15 23.21
CA SER A 177 -5.54 0.03 23.59
C SER A 177 -6.19 0.17 24.97
N ARG A 178 -5.77 1.16 25.77
CA ARG A 178 -6.29 1.41 27.12
C ARG A 178 -6.72 2.86 27.30
N VAL A 179 -7.73 3.06 28.13
CA VAL A 179 -8.17 4.40 28.55
C VAL A 179 -8.07 4.48 30.08
N PRO A 180 -7.29 5.43 30.65
CA PRO A 180 -6.51 6.49 29.95
C PRO A 180 -5.33 5.90 29.17
N PHE A 181 -4.90 6.62 28.12
CA PHE A 181 -3.74 6.22 27.32
C PHE A 181 -2.47 6.16 28.18
N GLU A 182 -1.69 5.12 27.98
CA GLU A 182 -0.39 4.98 28.63
C GLU A 182 0.69 5.60 27.73
N VAL A 183 1.57 6.41 28.33
CA VAL A 183 2.69 7.05 27.61
C VAL A 183 3.99 6.56 28.23
N HIS A 184 4.82 5.96 27.40
CA HIS A 184 6.12 5.44 27.79
C HIS A 184 7.23 6.20 27.07
N ALA A 185 8.32 6.55 27.78
CA ALA A 185 9.54 7.02 27.13
C ALA A 185 10.18 5.83 26.39
N GLN A 186 10.49 6.02 25.11
CA GLN A 186 11.30 5.04 24.40
C GLN A 186 12.74 5.08 24.89
N GLU A 187 13.30 3.92 25.26
CA GLU A 187 14.74 3.86 25.51
C GLU A 187 15.49 4.21 24.21
N PRO A 188 16.52 5.07 24.28
CA PRO A 188 17.31 5.38 23.09
C PRO A 188 17.94 4.08 22.57
N GLU A 189 17.77 3.81 21.27
CA GLU A 189 18.45 2.69 20.62
C GLU A 189 19.94 2.78 20.98
N ARG A 190 20.48 1.78 21.68
CA ARG A 190 21.92 1.68 21.92
C ARG A 190 22.56 1.43 20.55
N GLN A 191 23.13 2.49 19.97
CA GLN A 191 24.04 2.27 18.85
C GLN A 191 25.10 1.27 19.29
N PRO A 192 25.29 0.16 18.54
CA PRO A 192 26.41 -0.73 18.82
C PRO A 192 27.69 0.10 18.77
N ALA A 193 28.52 -0.02 19.82
CA ALA A 193 29.82 0.66 19.84
C ALA A 193 30.56 0.26 18.56
N ALA A 194 31.00 1.26 17.79
CA ALA A 194 31.83 1.03 16.63
C ALA A 194 33.09 0.24 17.04
N PRO A 195 33.53 -0.76 16.25
CA PRO A 195 34.67 -1.60 16.55
C PRO A 195 35.97 -0.81 16.58
#